data_f9c82cff860debd6d197cf304e240114
#
_entry.id   f9c82cff860debd6d197cf304e240114
#
_cell.length_a   1.000
_cell.length_b   1.000
_cell.length_c   1.000
_cell.angle_alpha   90.00
_cell.angle_beta   90.00
_cell.angle_gamma   90.00
#
_symmetry.space_group_name_H-M   'P 1'
#
loop_
_entity.id
_entity.type
_entity.pdbx_description
1 polymer ?
#
loop_
_entity_poly.entity_id
_entity_poly.type
_entity_poly.pdbx_seq_one_letter_code
_entity_poly.pdbx_strand_id
1 'polypeptide(L)'
;MGRLSRTVITGIVLGLSAACGGLPAETTARESPSREPETLTLAAAEAAFADLGELETAWHDSDCDEVARLLAAPIAELAGSACTATALGHESARFDYSEPEFYLPSRSVKGKPWFAALAKEPDPAYFVFTQGKGGWRLALGPVPVPEGAPEVPVTDAVVPAGDVNPQVTASLVSQRCLTYLTDPTGVNGIRVSSGDAMRDLRDSITRAPARHRPDRISVDVRLVRGAPAHALALPGGAFLVFHTLRLVTTQSPGPGRDELAKSYFAEQDVRAFAGHGRLGEVTAEELLFLATKVDADGRMTTVGMGRRLASVTKA
;
A
#
# COMPACT_ATOMS: atom_id res chain seq x y z
N MET A 1 6.03 59.61 9.76
CA MET A 1 5.21 60.31 10.79
C MET A 1 4.31 59.23 11.39
N GLY A 2 4.46 58.86 12.51
CA GLY A 2 4.49 59.09 13.93
C GLY A 2 4.02 57.76 14.54
N ARG A 3 4.49 57.34 15.47
CA ARG A 3 4.98 57.37 16.86
C ARG A 3 4.58 56.09 17.60
N LEU A 4 5.58 55.44 18.09
CA LEU A 4 5.72 54.67 19.32
C LEU A 4 4.65 54.87 20.41
N SER A 5 4.26 53.77 21.09
CA SER A 5 4.08 53.84 22.54
C SER A 5 4.37 52.45 23.18
N ARG A 6 5.36 52.43 24.03
CA ARG A 6 5.70 51.38 25.01
C ARG A 6 4.80 51.60 26.23
N THR A 7 4.34 50.49 26.85
CA THR A 7 3.95 50.56 28.25
C THR A 7 4.42 49.26 28.95
N VAL A 8 5.33 49.44 29.87
CA VAL A 8 5.83 48.50 30.87
C VAL A 8 4.93 48.64 32.10
N ILE A 9 4.43 47.53 32.63
CA ILE A 9 3.92 47.53 34.02
C ILE A 9 4.51 46.30 34.73
N THR A 10 5.35 46.64 35.70
CA THR A 10 5.94 45.79 36.75
C THR A 10 4.93 45.68 37.89
N GLY A 11 4.66 44.46 38.36
CA GLY A 11 3.84 44.22 39.55
C GLY A 11 4.33 43.05 40.31
N ILE A 12 5.13 43.29 41.34
CA ILE A 12 5.56 42.34 42.37
C ILE A 12 4.47 42.32 43.44
N VAL A 13 4.00 41.09 43.78
CA VAL A 13 3.32 40.87 45.09
C VAL A 13 3.87 39.61 45.71
N LEU A 14 4.56 39.76 46.79
CA LEU A 14 4.88 38.72 47.76
C LEU A 14 3.65 38.39 48.61
N GLY A 15 3.38 37.09 48.78
CA GLY A 15 2.39 36.61 49.72
C GLY A 15 2.86 35.29 50.34
N LEU A 16 3.42 35.33 51.54
CA LEU A 16 3.62 34.17 52.40
C LEU A 16 2.31 33.75 53.06
N SER A 17 1.97 32.47 53.08
CA SER A 17 1.25 31.85 54.21
C SER A 17 1.29 30.31 54.13
N ALA A 18 2.05 29.72 55.02
CA ALA A 18 1.72 28.66 55.98
C ALA A 18 1.02 27.37 55.54
N ALA A 19 1.79 26.32 55.60
CA ALA A 19 1.60 24.95 56.06
C ALA A 19 0.20 24.44 56.44
N CYS A 20 -0.20 23.33 55.78
CA CYS A 20 -0.80 22.19 56.49
C CYS A 20 -0.56 20.92 55.62
N GLY A 21 -0.08 19.87 56.28
CA GLY A 21 0.37 18.62 55.71
C GLY A 21 -0.77 17.81 55.04
N GLY A 22 -0.47 17.34 53.86
CA GLY A 22 -1.18 16.27 53.17
C GLY A 22 -0.14 15.40 52.49
N LEU A 23 -0.09 14.15 52.88
CA LEU A 23 0.79 13.15 52.25
C LEU A 23 0.62 13.15 50.75
N PRO A 24 1.68 13.18 49.95
CA PRO A 24 1.55 12.96 48.52
C PRO A 24 1.15 11.50 48.30
N ALA A 25 -0.06 11.28 47.79
CA ALA A 25 -0.38 10.03 47.12
C ALA A 25 0.59 9.91 45.94
N GLU A 26 1.57 9.03 46.05
CA GLU A 26 2.36 8.57 44.93
C GLU A 26 1.41 7.97 43.88
N THR A 27 0.98 8.81 42.96
CA THR A 27 0.41 8.33 41.71
C THR A 27 1.60 7.73 40.96
N THR A 28 1.85 6.46 41.18
CA THR A 28 2.70 5.66 40.30
C THR A 28 2.03 5.70 38.90
N ALA A 29 2.46 6.66 38.11
CA ALA A 29 2.25 6.59 36.66
C ALA A 29 2.84 5.25 36.22
N ARG A 30 1.96 4.30 35.95
CA ARG A 30 2.32 3.01 35.36
C ARG A 30 2.87 3.35 33.99
N GLU A 31 4.20 3.55 33.93
CA GLU A 31 4.91 3.59 32.65
C GLU A 31 4.55 2.29 31.93
N SER A 32 3.73 2.40 30.91
CA SER A 32 3.55 1.31 29.96
C SER A 32 4.94 0.97 29.44
N PRO A 33 5.37 -0.29 29.55
CA PRO A 33 6.69 -0.68 29.08
C PRO A 33 6.82 -0.24 27.62
N SER A 34 7.74 0.66 27.36
CA SER A 34 8.18 1.00 26.01
C SER A 34 8.71 -0.30 25.44
N ARG A 35 7.89 -0.96 24.61
CA ARG A 35 8.28 -2.19 23.94
C ARG A 35 9.47 -1.83 23.06
N GLU A 36 10.66 -2.33 23.40
CA GLU A 36 11.81 -2.21 22.51
C GLU A 36 11.42 -2.68 21.12
N PRO A 37 11.92 -2.04 20.04
CA PRO A 37 11.62 -2.47 18.70
C PRO A 37 12.04 -3.94 18.55
N GLU A 38 11.08 -4.79 18.27
CA GLU A 38 11.27 -6.23 18.12
C GLU A 38 12.29 -6.46 17.00
N THR A 39 13.37 -7.15 17.31
CA THR A 39 14.40 -7.45 16.32
C THR A 39 13.82 -8.39 15.27
N LEU A 40 14.02 -8.09 13.97
CA LEU A 40 13.58 -8.94 12.88
C LEU A 40 14.29 -10.31 13.00
N THR A 41 13.53 -11.35 13.32
CA THR A 41 13.95 -12.74 13.37
C THR A 41 13.01 -13.57 12.51
N LEU A 42 13.43 -14.77 12.14
CA LEU A 42 12.55 -15.71 11.42
C LEU A 42 11.28 -15.99 12.23
N ALA A 43 11.41 -16.25 13.53
CA ALA A 43 10.27 -16.50 14.40
C ALA A 43 9.29 -15.31 14.47
N ALA A 44 9.81 -14.07 14.47
CA ALA A 44 8.96 -12.88 14.42
C ALA A 44 8.24 -12.74 13.06
N ALA A 45 8.90 -13.13 11.97
CA ALA A 45 8.29 -13.12 10.63
C ALA A 45 7.21 -14.22 10.50
N GLU A 46 7.48 -15.42 11.03
CA GLU A 46 6.50 -16.53 11.07
C GLU A 46 5.26 -16.14 11.88
N ALA A 47 5.44 -15.54 13.06
CA ALA A 47 4.34 -15.07 13.88
C ALA A 47 3.52 -13.99 13.16
N ALA A 48 4.17 -13.00 12.55
CA ALA A 48 3.48 -11.95 11.81
C ALA A 48 2.73 -12.49 10.56
N PHE A 49 3.25 -13.51 9.92
CA PHE A 49 2.56 -14.16 8.80
C PHE A 49 1.33 -14.94 9.28
N ALA A 50 1.41 -15.57 10.45
CA ALA A 50 0.27 -16.27 11.06
C ALA A 50 -0.89 -15.33 11.40
N ASP A 51 -0.62 -14.04 11.69
CA ASP A 51 -1.65 -13.01 11.92
C ASP A 51 -2.54 -12.75 10.68
N LEU A 52 -2.17 -13.26 9.48
CA LEU A 52 -3.06 -13.24 8.30
C LEU A 52 -4.37 -13.98 8.55
N GLY A 53 -4.38 -15.01 9.40
CA GLY A 53 -5.60 -15.72 9.80
C GLY A 53 -6.56 -14.84 10.62
N GLU A 54 -6.02 -13.95 11.47
CA GLU A 54 -6.82 -12.95 12.19
C GLU A 54 -7.37 -11.91 11.22
N LEU A 55 -6.55 -11.48 10.25
CA LEU A 55 -6.97 -10.53 9.22
C LEU A 55 -8.08 -11.11 8.32
N GLU A 56 -7.97 -12.39 7.92
CA GLU A 56 -9.02 -13.10 7.16
C GLU A 56 -10.33 -13.12 7.94
N THR A 57 -10.27 -13.48 9.22
CA THR A 57 -11.44 -13.53 10.10
C THR A 57 -12.07 -12.14 10.26
N ALA A 58 -11.26 -11.14 10.59
CA ALA A 58 -11.75 -9.75 10.75
C ALA A 58 -12.39 -9.21 9.47
N TRP A 59 -11.79 -9.55 8.31
CA TRP A 59 -12.34 -9.13 7.02
C TRP A 59 -13.67 -9.83 6.71
N HIS A 60 -13.76 -11.13 6.96
CA HIS A 60 -14.98 -11.92 6.77
C HIS A 60 -16.11 -11.38 7.65
N ASP A 61 -15.82 -11.03 8.89
CA ASP A 61 -16.75 -10.52 9.87
C ASP A 61 -17.07 -9.02 9.67
N SER A 62 -16.39 -8.37 8.70
CA SER A 62 -16.49 -6.92 8.43
C SER A 62 -16.11 -6.06 9.66
N ASP A 63 -15.20 -6.57 10.50
CA ASP A 63 -14.61 -5.82 11.62
C ASP A 63 -13.51 -4.88 11.08
N CYS A 64 -13.94 -3.75 10.53
CA CYS A 64 -13.05 -2.82 9.86
C CYS A 64 -12.07 -2.11 10.81
N ASP A 65 -12.36 -2.04 12.10
CA ASP A 65 -11.45 -1.51 13.12
C ASP A 65 -10.29 -2.49 13.34
N GLU A 66 -10.58 -3.77 13.43
CA GLU A 66 -9.58 -4.82 13.55
C GLU A 66 -8.75 -4.95 12.26
N VAL A 67 -9.39 -4.91 11.09
CA VAL A 67 -8.70 -4.83 9.80
C VAL A 67 -7.72 -3.65 9.79
N ALA A 68 -8.14 -2.46 10.23
CA ALA A 68 -7.27 -1.28 10.29
C ALA A 68 -6.09 -1.46 11.26
N ARG A 69 -6.28 -2.20 12.36
CA ARG A 69 -5.23 -2.51 13.33
C ARG A 69 -4.12 -3.39 12.76
N LEU A 70 -4.49 -4.35 11.92
CA LEU A 70 -3.59 -5.36 11.32
C LEU A 70 -2.87 -4.85 10.07
N LEU A 71 -3.37 -3.78 9.45
CA LEU A 71 -2.82 -3.22 8.22
C LEU A 71 -1.92 -2.00 8.47
N ALA A 72 -0.96 -1.81 7.57
CA ALA A 72 -0.12 -0.61 7.47
C ALA A 72 -0.30 0.05 6.09
N ALA A 73 0.09 1.33 5.96
CA ALA A 73 0.09 1.98 4.66
C ALA A 73 1.03 1.26 3.67
N PRO A 74 0.64 1.10 2.39
CA PRO A 74 -0.55 1.68 1.76
C PRO A 74 -1.83 0.84 1.86
N ILE A 75 -1.74 -0.46 2.16
CA ILE A 75 -2.91 -1.37 2.12
C ILE A 75 -3.97 -0.99 3.19
N ALA A 76 -3.57 -0.30 4.26
CA ALA A 76 -4.50 0.19 5.28
C ALA A 76 -5.64 1.08 4.73
N GLU A 77 -5.49 1.64 3.53
CA GLU A 77 -6.57 2.38 2.86
C GLU A 77 -7.79 1.49 2.57
N LEU A 78 -7.60 0.18 2.42
CA LEU A 78 -8.69 -0.77 2.18
C LEU A 78 -9.55 -1.01 3.43
N ALA A 79 -9.03 -0.77 4.63
CA ALA A 79 -9.77 -0.92 5.88
C ALA A 79 -10.97 0.04 6.03
N GLY A 80 -11.01 1.09 5.22
CA GLY A 80 -12.15 2.00 5.14
C GLY A 80 -13.27 1.48 4.24
N SER A 81 -13.43 2.13 3.09
CA SER A 81 -14.56 1.88 2.17
C SER A 81 -14.61 0.44 1.66
N ALA A 82 -13.46 -0.20 1.36
CA ALA A 82 -13.46 -1.56 0.83
C ALA A 82 -13.93 -2.58 1.88
N CYS A 83 -13.46 -2.48 3.12
CA CYS A 83 -13.92 -3.35 4.20
C CYS A 83 -15.44 -3.15 4.44
N THR A 84 -15.92 -1.91 4.52
CA THR A 84 -17.36 -1.62 4.67
C THR A 84 -18.18 -2.19 3.51
N ALA A 85 -17.66 -2.10 2.28
CA ALA A 85 -18.34 -2.60 1.08
C ALA A 85 -18.48 -4.12 1.07
N THR A 86 -17.60 -4.86 1.78
CA THR A 86 -17.70 -6.32 1.89
C THR A 86 -19.02 -6.75 2.52
N ALA A 87 -19.47 -6.07 3.58
CA ALA A 87 -20.78 -6.31 4.18
C ALA A 87 -21.96 -6.06 3.21
N LEU A 88 -21.72 -5.33 2.13
CA LEU A 88 -22.70 -4.98 1.09
C LEU A 88 -22.52 -5.79 -0.21
N GLY A 89 -21.67 -6.84 -0.19
CA GLY A 89 -21.50 -7.78 -1.28
C GLY A 89 -20.29 -7.50 -2.20
N HIS A 90 -19.39 -6.58 -1.83
CA HIS A 90 -18.09 -6.52 -2.49
C HIS A 90 -17.28 -7.79 -2.15
N GLU A 91 -16.56 -8.32 -3.13
CA GLU A 91 -15.70 -9.50 -2.90
C GLU A 91 -14.60 -9.16 -1.87
N SER A 92 -14.57 -9.93 -0.78
CA SER A 92 -13.57 -9.73 0.26
C SER A 92 -12.14 -10.04 -0.25
N ALA A 93 -11.17 -9.36 0.31
CA ALA A 93 -9.78 -9.77 0.13
C ALA A 93 -9.57 -11.11 0.85
N ARG A 94 -8.81 -12.01 0.22
CA ARG A 94 -8.50 -13.33 0.75
C ARG A 94 -7.11 -13.32 1.36
N PHE A 95 -6.98 -13.85 2.57
CA PHE A 95 -5.71 -13.91 3.33
C PHE A 95 -5.39 -15.29 3.89
N ASP A 96 -6.15 -16.35 3.53
CA ASP A 96 -5.92 -17.74 3.93
C ASP A 96 -4.78 -18.38 3.13
N TYR A 97 -3.57 -17.88 3.34
CA TYR A 97 -2.35 -18.32 2.68
C TYR A 97 -1.47 -19.15 3.60
N SER A 98 -0.69 -20.08 3.01
CA SER A 98 0.21 -20.97 3.72
C SER A 98 1.52 -21.23 2.96
N GLU A 99 2.42 -22.00 3.55
CA GLU A 99 3.74 -22.37 3.03
C GLU A 99 4.61 -21.15 2.67
N PRO A 100 4.86 -20.21 3.62
CA PRO A 100 5.63 -19.01 3.33
C PRO A 100 7.14 -19.30 3.23
N GLU A 101 7.77 -18.71 2.22
CA GLU A 101 9.22 -18.49 2.15
C GLU A 101 9.53 -17.04 2.50
N PHE A 102 10.45 -16.81 3.45
CA PHE A 102 10.72 -15.47 3.97
C PHE A 102 11.95 -14.83 3.36
N TYR A 103 11.83 -13.58 2.96
CA TYR A 103 12.90 -12.70 2.52
C TYR A 103 13.18 -11.69 3.66
N LEU A 104 14.25 -11.96 4.42
CA LEU A 104 14.63 -11.15 5.58
C LEU A 104 15.77 -10.21 5.19
N PRO A 105 15.56 -8.88 5.12
CA PRO A 105 16.64 -7.94 4.87
C PRO A 105 17.72 -8.04 5.96
N SER A 106 18.98 -8.23 5.57
CA SER A 106 20.08 -8.45 6.50
C SER A 106 20.42 -7.27 7.42
N ARG A 107 19.96 -6.06 7.11
CA ARG A 107 19.99 -4.87 7.97
C ARG A 107 18.90 -3.91 7.56
N SER A 108 18.25 -3.28 8.54
CA SER A 108 17.42 -2.10 8.29
C SER A 108 18.32 -0.95 7.85
N VAL A 109 18.39 -0.70 6.56
CA VAL A 109 18.83 0.61 6.06
C VAL A 109 17.88 1.63 6.68
N LYS A 110 18.39 2.73 7.24
CA LYS A 110 17.63 3.80 7.93
C LYS A 110 16.13 3.80 7.57
N GLY A 111 15.30 3.20 8.42
CA GLY A 111 13.87 3.05 8.17
C GLY A 111 13.21 2.11 9.18
N LYS A 112 11.92 1.91 9.05
CA LYS A 112 11.20 0.91 9.84
C LYS A 112 11.62 -0.49 9.37
N PRO A 113 11.82 -1.44 10.28
CA PRO A 113 12.03 -2.84 9.92
C PRO A 113 10.88 -3.36 9.03
N TRP A 114 11.24 -4.21 8.09
CA TRP A 114 10.28 -4.83 7.18
C TRP A 114 10.83 -6.18 6.71
N PHE A 115 9.94 -7.03 6.23
CA PHE A 115 10.29 -8.27 5.55
C PHE A 115 9.24 -8.56 4.48
N ALA A 116 9.59 -9.47 3.55
CA ALA A 116 8.63 -10.01 2.61
C ALA A 116 8.49 -11.52 2.81
N ALA A 117 7.34 -12.05 2.41
CA ALA A 117 7.07 -13.47 2.33
C ALA A 117 6.49 -13.82 0.96
N LEU A 118 6.84 -14.98 0.42
CA LEU A 118 6.17 -15.61 -0.71
C LEU A 118 5.41 -16.82 -0.18
N ALA A 119 4.10 -16.72 -0.05
CA ALA A 119 3.24 -17.87 0.22
C ALA A 119 3.08 -18.69 -1.07
N LYS A 120 3.00 -20.01 -0.96
CA LYS A 120 2.86 -20.92 -2.11
C LYS A 120 1.45 -21.43 -2.31
N GLU A 121 0.69 -21.52 -1.25
CA GLU A 121 -0.67 -22.05 -1.27
C GLU A 121 -1.70 -20.99 -0.85
N PRO A 122 -2.90 -20.95 -1.45
CA PRO A 122 -3.39 -21.82 -2.53
C PRO A 122 -2.80 -21.48 -3.92
N ASP A 123 -2.41 -20.23 -4.13
CA ASP A 123 -1.74 -19.73 -5.32
C ASP A 123 -0.58 -18.83 -4.89
N PRO A 124 0.57 -18.85 -5.58
CA PRO A 124 1.73 -18.08 -5.15
C PRO A 124 1.42 -16.58 -5.06
N ALA A 125 1.73 -15.97 -3.90
CA ALA A 125 1.54 -14.55 -3.68
C ALA A 125 2.59 -13.96 -2.73
N TYR A 126 3.03 -12.73 -3.02
CA TYR A 126 3.92 -11.99 -2.12
C TYR A 126 3.14 -11.18 -1.10
N PHE A 127 3.76 -11.04 0.08
CA PHE A 127 3.31 -10.22 1.20
C PHE A 127 4.48 -9.38 1.72
N VAL A 128 4.23 -8.16 2.13
CA VAL A 128 5.23 -7.30 2.78
C VAL A 128 4.69 -6.83 4.11
N PHE A 129 5.47 -7.05 5.16
CA PHE A 129 5.16 -6.63 6.52
C PHE A 129 6.12 -5.52 6.95
N THR A 130 5.60 -4.56 7.70
CA THR A 130 6.38 -3.47 8.28
C THR A 130 6.12 -3.37 9.77
N GLN A 131 7.16 -3.03 10.53
CA GLN A 131 7.03 -2.83 11.96
C GLN A 131 6.34 -1.49 12.26
N GLY A 132 5.26 -1.55 13.05
CA GLY A 132 4.50 -0.39 13.51
C GLY A 132 4.55 -0.23 15.04
N LYS A 133 3.82 0.75 15.57
CA LYS A 133 3.56 0.82 17.00
C LYS A 133 2.64 -0.35 17.36
N GLY A 134 3.13 -1.31 18.11
CA GLY A 134 2.34 -2.47 18.56
C GLY A 134 2.57 -3.77 17.79
N GLY A 135 3.58 -3.86 16.93
CA GLY A 135 3.98 -5.10 16.27
C GLY A 135 4.08 -5.00 14.74
N TRP A 136 4.16 -6.13 14.12
CA TRP A 136 4.18 -6.27 12.67
C TRP A 136 2.79 -6.05 12.08
N ARG A 137 2.73 -5.46 10.90
CA ARG A 137 1.48 -5.20 10.16
C ARG A 137 1.70 -5.44 8.68
N LEU A 138 0.68 -5.95 8.00
CA LEU A 138 0.71 -6.11 6.56
C LEU A 138 0.69 -4.74 5.89
N ALA A 139 1.70 -4.45 5.06
CA ALA A 139 1.81 -3.22 4.30
C ALA A 139 1.44 -3.40 2.82
N LEU A 140 1.63 -4.62 2.28
CA LEU A 140 1.37 -4.91 0.87
C LEU A 140 1.06 -6.41 0.71
N GLY A 141 0.01 -6.73 -0.03
CA GLY A 141 -0.36 -8.11 -0.33
C GLY A 141 -1.86 -8.39 -0.15
N PRO A 142 -2.33 -9.56 -0.59
CA PRO A 142 -1.61 -10.50 -1.45
C PRO A 142 -1.30 -9.91 -2.82
N VAL A 143 -0.08 -10.20 -3.31
CA VAL A 143 0.37 -9.82 -4.65
C VAL A 143 0.55 -11.10 -5.46
N PRO A 144 -0.46 -11.54 -6.19
CA PRO A 144 -0.40 -12.77 -6.97
C PRO A 144 0.79 -12.79 -7.92
N VAL A 145 1.43 -13.93 -8.03
CA VAL A 145 2.49 -14.18 -9.01
C VAL A 145 1.84 -14.49 -10.35
N PRO A 146 2.09 -13.71 -11.43
CA PRO A 146 1.53 -13.96 -12.74
C PRO A 146 2.01 -15.32 -13.29
N GLU A 147 1.18 -15.98 -14.06
CA GLU A 147 1.57 -17.19 -14.79
C GLU A 147 2.80 -16.93 -15.67
N GLY A 148 3.78 -17.82 -15.60
CA GLY A 148 5.03 -17.70 -16.35
C GLY A 148 6.01 -16.64 -15.81
N ALA A 149 5.72 -16.00 -14.66
CA ALA A 149 6.69 -15.12 -14.02
C ALA A 149 7.95 -15.90 -13.61
N PRO A 150 9.14 -15.32 -13.77
CA PRO A 150 10.36 -15.99 -13.37
C PRO A 150 10.41 -16.15 -11.85
N GLU A 151 10.86 -17.31 -11.40
CA GLU A 151 11.10 -17.56 -9.99
C GLU A 151 12.18 -16.61 -9.46
N VAL A 152 11.94 -16.07 -8.26
CA VAL A 152 12.89 -15.24 -7.54
C VAL A 152 13.39 -16.04 -6.34
N PRO A 153 14.63 -16.53 -6.36
CA PRO A 153 15.13 -17.37 -5.29
C PRO A 153 15.19 -16.61 -3.97
N VAL A 154 14.78 -17.29 -2.89
CA VAL A 154 15.05 -16.80 -1.53
C VAL A 154 16.55 -16.94 -1.31
N THR A 155 17.21 -15.81 -1.11
CA THR A 155 18.61 -15.78 -0.70
C THR A 155 18.68 -15.11 0.66
N ASP A 156 19.62 -15.55 1.49
CA ASP A 156 20.00 -14.75 2.66
C ASP A 156 20.34 -13.36 2.12
N ALA A 157 19.52 -12.39 2.42
CA ALA A 157 19.57 -11.08 1.77
C ALA A 157 20.89 -10.40 2.08
N VAL A 158 21.87 -10.68 1.23
CA VAL A 158 23.16 -10.00 1.26
C VAL A 158 22.91 -8.60 0.72
N VAL A 159 23.00 -7.60 1.59
CA VAL A 159 23.12 -6.21 1.13
C VAL A 159 24.36 -6.17 0.25
N PRO A 160 24.29 -5.80 -1.03
CA PRO A 160 25.46 -5.71 -1.87
C PRO A 160 26.48 -4.81 -1.17
N ALA A 161 27.72 -5.26 -1.13
CA ALA A 161 28.85 -4.39 -0.81
C ALA A 161 29.03 -3.42 -2.01
N GLY A 162 28.22 -2.35 -2.07
CA GLY A 162 28.23 -1.36 -3.14
C GLY A 162 27.42 -0.14 -2.74
N ASP A 163 27.76 0.99 -3.34
CA ASP A 163 27.21 2.32 -3.03
C ASP A 163 25.71 2.52 -3.39
N VAL A 164 25.01 1.49 -3.83
CA VAL A 164 23.61 1.59 -4.25
C VAL A 164 22.70 1.50 -3.02
N ASN A 165 22.07 2.61 -2.71
CA ASN A 165 21.03 2.66 -1.66
C ASN A 165 19.76 1.96 -2.15
N PRO A 166 19.34 0.82 -1.55
CA PRO A 166 18.14 0.09 -1.96
C PRO A 166 16.87 0.94 -1.95
N GLN A 167 16.78 1.91 -1.03
CA GLN A 167 15.65 2.84 -0.95
C GLN A 167 15.56 3.76 -2.17
N VAL A 168 16.69 4.23 -2.68
CA VAL A 168 16.72 5.04 -3.92
C VAL A 168 16.32 4.18 -5.10
N THR A 169 16.83 2.95 -5.20
CA THR A 169 16.45 2.00 -6.24
C THR A 169 14.95 1.71 -6.20
N ALA A 170 14.39 1.44 -5.03
CA ALA A 170 12.96 1.20 -4.86
C ALA A 170 12.12 2.39 -5.35
N SER A 171 12.49 3.61 -4.98
CA SER A 171 11.81 4.83 -5.41
C SER A 171 11.89 5.03 -6.93
N LEU A 172 13.05 4.81 -7.53
CA LEU A 172 13.25 4.92 -8.98
C LEU A 172 12.44 3.89 -9.76
N VAL A 173 12.30 2.66 -9.25
CA VAL A 173 11.48 1.62 -9.90
C VAL A 173 10.02 2.02 -9.92
N SER A 174 9.48 2.52 -8.81
CA SER A 174 8.10 3.03 -8.75
C SER A 174 7.85 4.12 -9.79
N GLN A 175 8.77 5.08 -9.92
CA GLN A 175 8.70 6.14 -10.94
C GLN A 175 8.75 5.58 -12.37
N ARG A 176 9.61 4.60 -12.62
CA ARG A 176 9.73 3.97 -13.96
C ARG A 176 8.47 3.19 -14.31
N CYS A 177 7.87 2.45 -13.37
CA CYS A 177 6.61 1.76 -13.58
C CYS A 177 5.47 2.77 -13.88
N LEU A 178 5.38 3.86 -13.11
CA LEU A 178 4.44 4.94 -13.38
C LEU A 178 4.63 5.50 -14.80
N THR A 179 5.86 5.89 -15.16
CA THR A 179 6.17 6.43 -16.49
C THR A 179 5.81 5.43 -17.60
N TYR A 180 6.11 4.13 -17.40
CA TYR A 180 5.77 3.10 -18.37
C TYR A 180 4.25 2.99 -18.63
N LEU A 181 3.44 3.07 -17.57
CA LEU A 181 1.98 2.98 -17.68
C LEU A 181 1.34 4.25 -18.25
N THR A 182 1.95 5.41 -18.07
CA THR A 182 1.41 6.72 -18.48
C THR A 182 1.93 7.19 -19.84
N ASP A 183 2.95 6.54 -20.39
CA ASP A 183 3.48 6.83 -21.74
C ASP A 183 3.01 5.76 -22.76
N PRO A 184 1.92 6.01 -23.47
CA PRO A 184 1.39 5.06 -24.45
C PRO A 184 2.30 4.90 -25.68
N THR A 185 3.21 5.87 -25.93
CA THR A 185 4.09 5.86 -27.11
C THR A 185 5.34 5.02 -26.90
N GLY A 186 5.68 4.72 -25.64
CA GLY A 186 6.84 3.89 -25.28
C GLY A 186 8.19 4.56 -25.58
N VAL A 187 8.25 5.89 -25.69
CA VAL A 187 9.46 6.66 -26.02
C VAL A 187 10.42 6.82 -24.84
N ASN A 188 9.96 6.47 -23.64
CA ASN A 188 10.69 6.69 -22.38
C ASN A 188 11.95 5.82 -22.19
N GLY A 189 12.22 4.88 -23.09
CA GLY A 189 13.39 3.98 -23.01
C GLY A 189 13.32 2.94 -21.89
N ILE A 190 12.18 2.81 -21.20
CA ILE A 190 12.00 1.83 -20.13
C ILE A 190 11.84 0.44 -20.75
N ARG A 191 12.71 -0.48 -20.34
CA ARG A 191 12.71 -1.85 -20.82
C ARG A 191 11.93 -2.75 -19.88
N VAL A 192 10.83 -3.31 -20.37
CA VAL A 192 10.00 -4.31 -19.70
C VAL A 192 10.07 -5.60 -20.50
N SER A 193 10.13 -6.74 -19.85
CA SER A 193 10.23 -8.06 -20.49
C SER A 193 9.06 -8.30 -21.47
N SER A 194 9.26 -9.14 -22.49
CA SER A 194 8.18 -9.55 -23.37
C SER A 194 7.22 -10.48 -22.62
N GLY A 195 5.90 -10.33 -22.84
CA GLY A 195 4.87 -11.10 -22.11
C GLY A 195 4.70 -10.70 -20.65
N ASP A 196 5.24 -9.55 -20.24
CA ASP A 196 5.14 -9.05 -18.87
C ASP A 196 3.72 -8.52 -18.59
N ALA A 197 3.18 -8.85 -17.42
CA ALA A 197 1.84 -8.43 -16.98
C ALA A 197 1.64 -6.91 -17.00
N MET A 198 2.71 -6.12 -16.80
CA MET A 198 2.66 -4.67 -16.92
C MET A 198 2.33 -4.19 -18.34
N ARG A 199 2.71 -4.95 -19.39
CA ARG A 199 2.34 -4.63 -20.76
C ARG A 199 0.84 -4.79 -20.97
N ASP A 200 0.27 -5.89 -20.47
CA ASP A 200 -1.16 -6.18 -20.58
C ASP A 200 -1.98 -5.12 -19.84
N LEU A 201 -1.51 -4.70 -18.66
CA LEU A 201 -2.13 -3.61 -17.92
C LEU A 201 -2.11 -2.30 -18.71
N ARG A 202 -0.94 -1.88 -19.26
CA ARG A 202 -0.83 -0.67 -20.09
C ARG A 202 -1.76 -0.73 -21.30
N ASP A 203 -1.78 -1.86 -21.99
CA ASP A 203 -2.64 -2.08 -23.15
C ASP A 203 -4.13 -2.03 -22.76
N SER A 204 -4.49 -2.55 -21.60
CA SER A 204 -5.85 -2.47 -21.06
C SER A 204 -6.25 -1.02 -20.81
N ILE A 205 -5.40 -0.25 -20.11
CA ILE A 205 -5.62 1.18 -19.84
C ILE A 205 -5.79 1.96 -21.14
N THR A 206 -4.91 1.72 -22.12
CA THR A 206 -4.93 2.44 -23.40
C THR A 206 -6.18 2.14 -24.24
N ARG A 207 -6.69 0.90 -24.17
CA ARG A 207 -7.87 0.47 -24.96
C ARG A 207 -9.20 0.76 -24.27
N ALA A 208 -9.22 1.03 -22.96
CA ALA A 208 -10.44 1.25 -22.20
C ALA A 208 -11.36 2.34 -22.82
N PRO A 209 -10.87 3.52 -23.24
CA PRO A 209 -11.71 4.56 -23.80
C PRO A 209 -12.43 4.12 -25.09
N ALA A 210 -11.77 3.33 -25.95
CA ALA A 210 -12.36 2.89 -27.19
C ALA A 210 -13.43 1.81 -27.00
N ARG A 211 -13.27 0.95 -25.99
CA ARG A 211 -14.16 -0.18 -25.71
C ARG A 211 -15.49 0.22 -25.05
N HIS A 212 -15.55 1.40 -24.43
CA HIS A 212 -16.71 1.83 -23.64
C HIS A 212 -17.48 2.99 -24.25
N ARG A 213 -17.28 3.25 -25.55
CA ARG A 213 -18.11 4.23 -26.27
C ARG A 213 -19.60 3.86 -26.20
N PRO A 214 -20.52 4.83 -26.09
CA PRO A 214 -20.31 6.27 -26.19
C PRO A 214 -19.78 6.97 -24.93
N ASP A 215 -19.69 6.27 -23.79
CA ASP A 215 -19.18 6.82 -22.54
C ASP A 215 -17.68 7.14 -22.67
N ARG A 216 -17.23 8.08 -21.84
CA ARG A 216 -15.82 8.49 -21.79
C ARG A 216 -15.18 7.84 -20.57
N ILE A 217 -14.03 7.21 -20.79
CA ILE A 217 -13.20 6.66 -19.71
C ILE A 217 -11.85 7.38 -19.70
N SER A 218 -11.43 7.81 -18.54
CA SER A 218 -10.07 8.24 -18.27
C SER A 218 -9.46 7.39 -17.17
N VAL A 219 -8.21 7.00 -17.33
CA VAL A 219 -7.43 6.30 -16.29
C VAL A 219 -6.20 7.14 -15.99
N ASP A 220 -6.05 7.53 -14.74
CA ASP A 220 -4.90 8.26 -14.23
C ASP A 220 -4.12 7.33 -13.27
N VAL A 221 -2.81 7.23 -13.49
CA VAL A 221 -1.93 6.41 -12.65
C VAL A 221 -1.06 7.33 -11.82
N ARG A 222 -0.97 7.09 -10.52
CA ARG A 222 -0.26 7.96 -9.57
C ARG A 222 0.60 7.16 -8.62
N LEU A 223 1.63 7.81 -8.08
CA LEU A 223 2.32 7.31 -6.89
C LEU A 223 1.41 7.46 -5.67
N VAL A 224 1.43 6.47 -4.79
CA VAL A 224 0.74 6.57 -3.49
C VAL A 224 1.59 7.38 -2.54
N ARG A 225 1.06 8.51 -2.04
CA ARG A 225 1.78 9.38 -1.11
C ARG A 225 2.05 8.66 0.21
N GLY A 226 3.30 8.75 0.67
CA GLY A 226 3.70 8.16 1.95
C GLY A 226 3.77 6.63 1.97
N ALA A 227 3.50 5.96 0.84
CA ALA A 227 3.72 4.53 0.72
C ALA A 227 5.22 4.26 0.54
N PRO A 228 5.85 3.52 1.45
CA PRO A 228 7.22 3.11 1.27
C PRO A 228 7.30 2.09 0.12
N ALA A 229 8.33 2.19 -0.70
CA ALA A 229 8.76 1.11 -1.57
C ALA A 229 9.90 0.36 -0.87
N HIS A 230 9.95 -0.95 -1.01
CA HIS A 230 10.91 -1.82 -0.35
C HIS A 230 11.74 -2.57 -1.39
N ALA A 231 13.05 -2.64 -1.24
CA ALA A 231 13.92 -3.34 -2.17
C ALA A 231 14.79 -4.36 -1.45
N LEU A 232 14.82 -5.58 -2.00
CA LEU A 232 15.75 -6.64 -1.66
C LEU A 232 16.83 -6.69 -2.75
N ALA A 233 18.08 -6.79 -2.33
CA ALA A 233 19.16 -7.09 -3.25
C ALA A 233 19.14 -8.58 -3.60
N LEU A 234 19.33 -8.89 -4.86
CA LEU A 234 19.42 -10.25 -5.39
C LEU A 234 20.84 -10.51 -5.92
N PRO A 235 21.23 -11.77 -6.09
CA PRO A 235 22.49 -12.14 -6.73
C PRO A 235 22.63 -11.48 -8.11
N GLY A 236 23.88 -11.20 -8.51
CA GLY A 236 24.19 -10.62 -9.82
C GLY A 236 23.83 -9.14 -9.96
N GLY A 237 23.63 -8.41 -8.85
CA GLY A 237 23.32 -6.97 -8.88
C GLY A 237 21.88 -6.64 -9.27
N ALA A 238 21.00 -7.62 -9.23
CA ALA A 238 19.57 -7.43 -9.43
C ALA A 238 18.88 -7.00 -8.13
N PHE A 239 17.62 -6.54 -8.23
CA PHE A 239 16.78 -6.17 -7.10
C PHE A 239 15.38 -6.73 -7.27
N LEU A 240 14.74 -7.11 -6.15
CA LEU A 240 13.31 -7.30 -6.05
C LEU A 240 12.71 -6.11 -5.32
N VAL A 241 11.77 -5.41 -5.96
CA VAL A 241 11.19 -4.18 -5.45
C VAL A 241 9.69 -4.35 -5.27
N PHE A 242 9.21 -4.13 -4.04
CA PHE A 242 7.79 -4.10 -3.69
C PHE A 242 7.32 -2.65 -3.60
N HIS A 243 6.28 -2.31 -4.33
CA HIS A 243 5.76 -0.96 -4.36
C HIS A 243 4.29 -0.91 -4.77
N THR A 244 3.67 0.25 -4.56
CA THR A 244 2.25 0.45 -4.85
C THR A 244 2.06 1.68 -5.72
N LEU A 245 1.21 1.56 -6.74
CA LEU A 245 0.66 2.66 -7.51
C LEU A 245 -0.85 2.77 -7.25
N ARG A 246 -1.42 3.92 -7.57
CA ARG A 246 -2.87 4.14 -7.54
C ARG A 246 -3.37 4.33 -8.96
N LEU A 247 -4.44 3.61 -9.32
CA LEU A 247 -5.20 3.83 -10.52
C LEU A 247 -6.49 4.55 -10.15
N VAL A 248 -6.74 5.68 -10.80
CA VAL A 248 -7.99 6.42 -10.67
C VAL A 248 -8.70 6.34 -12.01
N THR A 249 -9.80 5.61 -12.06
CA THR A 249 -10.59 5.44 -13.29
C THR A 249 -11.88 6.22 -13.15
N THR A 250 -12.10 7.19 -14.04
CA THR A 250 -13.34 7.95 -14.11
C THR A 250 -14.09 7.57 -15.38
N GLN A 251 -15.35 7.21 -15.24
CA GLN A 251 -16.29 7.00 -16.34
C GLN A 251 -17.36 8.08 -16.31
N SER A 252 -17.51 8.81 -17.39
CA SER A 252 -18.54 9.84 -17.57
C SER A 252 -19.46 9.49 -18.71
N PRO A 253 -20.76 9.86 -18.67
CA PRO A 253 -21.70 9.67 -19.78
C PRO A 253 -21.21 10.30 -21.07
N GLY A 254 -21.57 9.69 -22.18
CA GLY A 254 -21.32 10.23 -23.50
C GLY A 254 -22.08 11.53 -23.77
N PRO A 255 -21.74 12.27 -24.84
CA PRO A 255 -22.39 13.53 -25.16
C PRO A 255 -23.91 13.44 -25.23
N GLY A 256 -24.62 14.37 -24.57
CA GLY A 256 -26.08 14.45 -24.52
C GLY A 256 -26.77 13.38 -23.68
N ARG A 257 -26.05 12.74 -22.78
CA ARG A 257 -26.56 11.73 -21.84
C ARG A 257 -26.28 12.14 -20.42
N ASP A 258 -27.24 11.86 -19.54
CA ASP A 258 -27.11 12.09 -18.08
C ASP A 258 -26.73 10.79 -17.35
N GLU A 259 -26.76 9.64 -18.04
CA GLU A 259 -26.49 8.33 -17.47
C GLU A 259 -25.52 7.53 -18.36
N LEU A 260 -24.72 6.69 -17.71
CA LEU A 260 -23.82 5.77 -18.40
C LEU A 260 -24.59 4.78 -19.26
N ALA A 261 -24.05 4.46 -20.44
CA ALA A 261 -24.61 3.43 -21.30
C ALA A 261 -24.42 2.03 -20.71
N LYS A 262 -23.24 1.81 -20.13
CA LYS A 262 -22.85 0.57 -19.46
C LYS A 262 -21.74 0.89 -18.46
N SER A 263 -21.85 0.38 -17.24
CA SER A 263 -20.78 0.52 -16.26
C SER A 263 -19.49 -0.17 -16.74
N TYR A 264 -18.36 0.50 -16.55
CA TYR A 264 -17.03 -0.08 -16.67
C TYR A 264 -16.73 -1.01 -15.49
N PHE A 265 -17.23 -0.65 -14.32
CA PHE A 265 -17.07 -1.40 -13.08
C PHE A 265 -18.17 -2.44 -12.93
N ALA A 266 -17.90 -3.51 -12.19
CA ALA A 266 -18.92 -4.48 -11.83
C ALA A 266 -20.08 -3.78 -11.08
N GLU A 267 -21.32 -4.06 -11.48
CA GLU A 267 -22.49 -3.45 -10.82
C GLU A 267 -22.55 -3.75 -9.33
N GLN A 268 -22.09 -4.93 -8.94
CA GLN A 268 -21.99 -5.36 -7.56
C GLN A 268 -21.08 -4.43 -6.76
N ASP A 269 -19.89 -4.10 -7.29
CA ASP A 269 -18.95 -3.19 -6.63
C ASP A 269 -19.52 -1.77 -6.54
N VAL A 270 -20.07 -1.26 -7.64
CA VAL A 270 -20.68 0.07 -7.62
C VAL A 270 -21.79 0.16 -6.58
N ARG A 271 -22.62 -0.88 -6.44
CA ARG A 271 -23.67 -0.93 -5.42
C ARG A 271 -23.13 -1.01 -4.01
N ALA A 272 -22.10 -1.83 -3.79
CA ALA A 272 -21.51 -2.02 -2.48
C ALA A 272 -20.81 -0.75 -1.96
N PHE A 273 -20.10 -0.03 -2.81
CA PHE A 273 -19.38 1.19 -2.41
C PHE A 273 -20.26 2.46 -2.44
N ALA A 274 -21.10 2.63 -3.45
CA ALA A 274 -21.79 3.88 -3.73
C ALA A 274 -23.34 3.78 -3.63
N GLY A 275 -23.87 2.61 -3.24
CA GLY A 275 -25.29 2.35 -3.09
C GLY A 275 -26.06 2.27 -4.42
N HIS A 276 -27.38 2.07 -4.31
CA HIS A 276 -28.27 1.99 -5.46
C HIS A 276 -28.52 3.37 -6.09
N GLY A 277 -28.99 3.40 -7.33
CA GLY A 277 -29.40 4.61 -8.04
C GLY A 277 -28.84 4.70 -9.45
N ARG A 278 -29.14 5.83 -10.09
CA ARG A 278 -28.66 6.12 -11.43
C ARG A 278 -27.15 6.26 -11.46
N LEU A 279 -26.54 5.83 -12.56
CA LEU A 279 -25.12 5.95 -12.79
C LEU A 279 -24.86 7.16 -13.69
N GLY A 280 -24.59 8.30 -13.08
CA GLY A 280 -23.99 9.46 -13.73
C GLY A 280 -22.49 9.24 -13.92
N GLU A 281 -21.67 10.18 -13.45
CA GLU A 281 -20.23 9.94 -13.42
C GLU A 281 -19.85 9.00 -12.28
N VAL A 282 -18.96 8.05 -12.56
CA VAL A 282 -18.43 7.08 -11.58
C VAL A 282 -16.93 7.18 -11.57
N THR A 283 -16.35 7.36 -10.38
CA THR A 283 -14.91 7.32 -10.16
C THR A 283 -14.56 6.20 -9.19
N ALA A 284 -13.61 5.35 -9.58
CA ALA A 284 -13.04 4.31 -8.73
C ALA A 284 -11.55 4.53 -8.50
N GLU A 285 -11.11 4.27 -7.28
CA GLU A 285 -9.70 4.22 -6.93
C GLU A 285 -9.29 2.78 -6.60
N GLU A 286 -8.23 2.33 -7.24
CA GLU A 286 -7.64 1.01 -7.00
C GLU A 286 -6.19 1.16 -6.55
N LEU A 287 -5.76 0.30 -5.63
CA LEU A 287 -4.35 0.09 -5.33
C LEU A 287 -3.80 -1.00 -6.23
N LEU A 288 -2.74 -0.70 -6.94
CA LEU A 288 -1.96 -1.62 -7.76
C LEU A 288 -0.70 -1.99 -6.99
N PHE A 289 -0.67 -3.20 -6.44
CA PHE A 289 0.47 -3.77 -5.74
C PHE A 289 1.40 -4.47 -6.72
N LEU A 290 2.68 -4.20 -6.63
CA LEU A 290 3.68 -4.69 -7.56
C LEU A 290 4.88 -5.29 -6.83
N ALA A 291 5.33 -6.45 -7.31
CA ALA A 291 6.65 -7.00 -7.07
C ALA A 291 7.40 -6.98 -8.41
N THR A 292 8.46 -6.18 -8.50
CA THR A 292 9.21 -5.94 -9.74
C THR A 292 10.66 -6.37 -9.55
N LYS A 293 11.11 -7.36 -10.32
CA LYS A 293 12.53 -7.69 -10.45
C LYS A 293 13.18 -6.72 -11.42
N VAL A 294 14.33 -6.19 -11.03
CA VAL A 294 15.15 -5.31 -11.88
C VAL A 294 16.52 -5.94 -12.02
N ASP A 295 16.87 -6.31 -13.22
CA ASP A 295 18.18 -6.89 -13.53
C ASP A 295 19.28 -5.81 -13.51
N ALA A 296 20.55 -6.23 -13.44
CA ALA A 296 21.70 -5.31 -13.40
C ALA A 296 21.77 -4.37 -14.62
N ASP A 297 21.23 -4.79 -15.77
CA ASP A 297 21.11 -3.96 -16.98
C ASP A 297 19.91 -3.00 -16.95
N GLY A 298 19.15 -3.00 -15.85
CA GLY A 298 17.99 -2.15 -15.62
C GLY A 298 16.70 -2.60 -16.32
N ARG A 299 16.62 -3.82 -16.82
CA ARG A 299 15.39 -4.42 -17.34
C ARG A 299 14.45 -4.74 -16.18
N MET A 300 13.19 -4.42 -16.32
CA MET A 300 12.16 -4.72 -15.34
C MET A 300 11.33 -5.94 -15.76
N THR A 301 11.01 -6.79 -14.80
CA THR A 301 10.09 -7.92 -14.94
C THR A 301 9.13 -7.92 -13.77
N THR A 302 7.84 -7.95 -14.07
CA THR A 302 6.79 -8.04 -13.05
C THR A 302 6.69 -9.49 -12.58
N VAL A 303 7.10 -9.74 -11.35
CA VAL A 303 7.05 -11.08 -10.72
C VAL A 303 5.88 -11.21 -9.75
N GLY A 304 5.17 -10.13 -9.49
CA GLY A 304 3.92 -10.11 -8.74
C GLY A 304 3.10 -8.89 -9.12
N MET A 305 1.79 -9.05 -9.30
CA MET A 305 0.87 -7.96 -9.59
C MET A 305 -0.52 -8.26 -9.05
N GLY A 306 -1.04 -7.36 -8.23
CA GLY A 306 -2.39 -7.44 -7.70
C GLY A 306 -3.09 -6.09 -7.75
N ARG A 307 -4.41 -6.09 -7.94
CA ARG A 307 -5.25 -4.90 -7.90
C ARG A 307 -6.32 -5.07 -6.83
N ARG A 308 -6.57 -4.02 -6.07
CA ARG A 308 -7.64 -3.98 -5.07
C ARG A 308 -8.39 -2.66 -5.15
N LEU A 309 -9.70 -2.76 -5.23
CA LEU A 309 -10.59 -1.61 -5.24
C LEU A 309 -10.64 -0.99 -3.84
N ALA A 310 -10.25 0.26 -3.73
CA ALA A 310 -10.20 0.99 -2.47
C ALA A 310 -11.47 1.84 -2.25
N SER A 311 -12.00 2.43 -3.32
CA SER A 311 -13.23 3.21 -3.25
C SER A 311 -13.93 3.29 -4.61
N VAL A 312 -15.25 3.47 -4.58
CA VAL A 312 -16.06 3.89 -5.73
C VAL A 312 -16.97 5.01 -5.27
N THR A 313 -17.00 6.09 -6.04
CA THR A 313 -17.89 7.23 -5.82
C THR A 313 -18.70 7.51 -7.08
N LYS A 314 -19.88 8.09 -6.92
CA LYS A 314 -20.73 8.54 -8.01
C LYS A 314 -21.18 9.98 -7.76
N ALA A 315 -21.22 10.78 -8.84
CA ALA A 315 -21.74 12.14 -8.84
C ALA A 315 -23.16 12.15 -9.43
#